data_50177a9fe08bc4605a48d88321e10c09
#
_entry.id   50177a9fe08bc4605a48d88321e10c09
#
_cell.length_a   1.000
_cell.length_b   1.000
_cell.length_c   1.000
_cell.angle_alpha   90.00
_cell.angle_beta   90.00
_cell.angle_gamma   90.00
#
_symmetry.space_group_name_H-M   'P 1'
#
loop_
_entity.id
_entity.type
_entity.pdbx_description
1 polymer ?
#
loop_
_entity_poly.entity_id
_entity_poly.type
_entity_poly.pdbx_seq_one_letter_code
_entity_poly.pdbx_strand_id
1 'polypeptide(L)'
;FGGLGTQTAALAVGGQNPALSPAPFSGSEEYDGSSWTTGGALPGGFDSNYGCTGTQTAGLMVGGAGPGGRSNLTLSYNGTSWSDTGHNTPAVQDRNGATGPASAALSGGGRKGPAPSGAPTNNFNYYNGSTWTSITNYPTSGYHFHMQGPFTDTIVSGGFPLNTNANWWDGTSWTTAPSMSNNHGQAAKANSTAGATSGDGFVAGADPSGFNGTEHWNSAPSVFNQIHEGQLFFNSTT
;
A
#
# COMPACT_ATOMS: atom_id res chain seq x y z
N PHE A 1 2.94 8.63 -8.75
CA PHE A 1 3.29 7.27 -9.18
C PHE A 1 3.10 6.28 -8.04
N GLY A 2 2.90 5.01 -8.38
CA GLY A 2 2.98 3.89 -7.46
C GLY A 2 4.36 3.25 -7.49
N GLY A 3 4.71 2.54 -6.42
CA GLY A 3 5.94 1.77 -6.35
C GLY A 3 5.71 0.45 -5.65
N LEU A 4 6.48 -0.56 -6.01
CA LEU A 4 6.48 -1.88 -5.38
C LEU A 4 7.85 -2.55 -5.59
N GLY A 5 8.07 -3.68 -4.94
CA GLY A 5 9.32 -4.40 -5.06
C GLY A 5 10.27 -4.21 -3.89
N THR A 6 11.53 -4.51 -4.07
CA THR A 6 12.59 -4.44 -3.07
C THR A 6 13.60 -3.35 -3.41
N GLN A 7 14.54 -3.07 -2.50
CA GLN A 7 15.64 -2.14 -2.72
C GLN A 7 16.51 -2.50 -3.94
N THR A 8 16.61 -3.76 -4.30
CA THR A 8 17.42 -4.25 -5.42
C THR A 8 16.60 -4.68 -6.64
N ALA A 9 15.27 -4.67 -6.54
CA ALA A 9 14.36 -5.04 -7.63
C ALA A 9 13.02 -4.33 -7.42
N ALA A 10 12.92 -3.08 -7.87
CA ALA A 10 11.75 -2.23 -7.70
C ALA A 10 11.05 -1.97 -9.04
N LEU A 11 9.77 -1.64 -8.96
CA LEU A 11 8.95 -1.21 -10.09
C LEU A 11 8.28 0.12 -9.74
N ALA A 12 8.52 1.14 -10.54
CA ALA A 12 7.79 2.39 -10.52
C ALA A 12 6.69 2.35 -11.59
N VAL A 13 5.49 2.80 -11.26
CA VAL A 13 4.30 2.58 -12.10
C VAL A 13 3.53 3.87 -12.26
N GLY A 14 3.11 4.18 -13.47
CA GLY A 14 2.18 5.25 -13.82
C GLY A 14 2.53 6.61 -13.20
N GLY A 15 1.51 7.37 -12.84
CA GLY A 15 1.65 8.68 -12.22
C GLY A 15 1.24 9.83 -13.14
N GLN A 16 1.62 11.03 -12.77
CA GLN A 16 1.38 12.22 -13.59
C GLN A 16 2.69 12.73 -14.18
N ASN A 17 2.69 13.01 -15.46
CA ASN A 17 3.77 13.75 -16.11
C ASN A 17 3.23 15.12 -16.53
N PRO A 18 3.59 16.20 -15.83
CA PRO A 18 3.08 17.54 -16.14
C PRO A 18 3.53 18.08 -17.51
N ALA A 19 4.54 17.47 -18.12
CA ALA A 19 4.96 17.81 -19.49
C ALA A 19 4.08 17.17 -20.57
N LEU A 20 3.24 16.21 -20.19
CA LEU A 20 2.26 15.58 -21.09
C LEU A 20 0.86 16.10 -20.76
N SER A 21 0.08 16.46 -21.76
CA SER A 21 -1.31 16.87 -21.58
C SER A 21 -2.21 16.02 -22.50
N PRO A 22 -3.22 15.34 -21.95
CA PRO A 22 -3.59 15.15 -20.56
C PRO A 22 -2.71 14.13 -19.84
N ALA A 23 -2.47 14.35 -18.60
CA ALA A 23 -1.35 13.90 -17.81
C ALA A 23 -1.38 12.53 -17.10
N PRO A 24 -2.30 11.58 -17.19
CA PRO A 24 -2.04 10.26 -16.66
C PRO A 24 -1.02 9.51 -17.52
N PHE A 25 0.08 9.10 -16.90
CA PHE A 25 1.15 8.36 -17.55
C PHE A 25 0.89 6.85 -17.42
N SER A 26 1.06 6.11 -18.50
CA SER A 26 0.87 4.65 -18.52
C SER A 26 2.17 3.85 -18.43
N GLY A 27 3.32 4.52 -18.42
CA GLY A 27 4.62 3.83 -18.37
C GLY A 27 4.91 3.20 -17.02
N SER A 28 5.81 2.24 -17.02
CA SER A 28 6.48 1.74 -15.83
C SER A 28 7.98 1.65 -16.04
N GLU A 29 8.74 1.64 -14.95
CA GLU A 29 10.20 1.53 -14.96
C GLU A 29 10.63 0.50 -13.93
N GLU A 30 11.58 -0.33 -14.32
CA GLU A 30 12.15 -1.40 -13.51
C GLU A 30 13.55 -1.02 -13.03
N TYR A 31 13.81 -1.24 -11.74
CA TYR A 31 15.10 -1.03 -11.10
C TYR A 31 15.76 -2.38 -10.78
N ASP A 32 17.00 -2.55 -11.23
CA ASP A 32 17.77 -3.78 -11.04
C ASP A 32 18.78 -3.73 -9.88
N GLY A 33 18.69 -2.69 -9.05
CA GLY A 33 19.66 -2.43 -7.97
C GLY A 33 20.73 -1.41 -8.34
N SER A 34 20.85 -1.05 -9.63
CA SER A 34 21.85 -0.11 -10.14
C SER A 34 21.29 0.92 -11.13
N SER A 35 20.34 0.52 -11.95
CA SER A 35 19.78 1.34 -13.02
C SER A 35 18.30 1.12 -13.21
N TRP A 36 17.63 2.13 -13.80
CA TRP A 36 16.24 2.04 -14.21
C TRP A 36 16.15 1.74 -15.71
N THR A 37 15.26 0.83 -16.07
CA THR A 37 14.93 0.48 -17.45
C THR A 37 13.44 0.57 -17.68
N THR A 38 13.01 0.83 -18.92
CA THR A 38 11.60 0.88 -19.27
C THR A 38 10.95 -0.50 -19.11
N GLY A 39 9.89 -0.58 -18.33
CA GLY A 39 9.04 -1.77 -18.15
C GLY A 39 7.80 -1.74 -19.05
N GLY A 40 6.90 -2.71 -18.84
CA GLY A 40 5.64 -2.80 -19.56
C GLY A 40 4.69 -1.63 -19.24
N ALA A 41 3.99 -1.13 -20.25
CA ALA A 41 2.99 -0.09 -20.05
C ALA A 41 1.69 -0.63 -19.46
N LEU A 42 1.04 0.17 -18.61
CA LEU A 42 -0.33 -0.06 -18.15
C LEU A 42 -1.32 -0.03 -19.34
N PRO A 43 -2.42 -0.78 -19.29
CA PRO A 43 -3.47 -0.74 -20.32
C PRO A 43 -4.13 0.62 -20.51
N GLY A 44 -3.89 1.57 -19.62
CA GLY A 44 -4.37 2.94 -19.68
C GLY A 44 -3.57 3.84 -18.76
N GLY A 45 -3.68 5.14 -18.93
CA GLY A 45 -3.07 6.12 -18.03
C GLY A 45 -3.81 6.15 -16.69
N PHE A 46 -3.06 6.05 -15.60
CA PHE A 46 -3.58 6.24 -14.24
C PHE A 46 -2.79 7.34 -13.57
N ASP A 47 -3.49 8.25 -12.92
CA ASP A 47 -2.84 9.21 -12.04
C ASP A 47 -2.44 8.51 -10.71
N SER A 48 -1.68 9.19 -9.88
CA SER A 48 -0.97 8.61 -8.73
C SER A 48 -1.83 8.11 -7.55
N ASN A 49 -3.10 7.77 -7.75
CA ASN A 49 -4.05 7.53 -6.65
C ASN A 49 -4.49 6.07 -6.51
N TYR A 50 -3.59 5.12 -6.70
CA TYR A 50 -3.86 3.68 -6.61
C TYR A 50 -2.97 2.99 -5.57
N GLY A 51 -3.41 1.82 -5.10
CA GLY A 51 -2.59 0.91 -4.30
C GLY A 51 -1.69 0.07 -5.20
N CYS A 52 -0.41 -0.06 -4.84
CA CYS A 52 0.52 -0.99 -5.47
C CYS A 52 1.12 -1.91 -4.42
N THR A 53 1.33 -3.18 -4.78
CA THR A 53 1.96 -4.17 -3.91
C THR A 53 2.54 -5.35 -4.70
N GLY A 54 3.30 -6.20 -4.04
CA GLY A 54 3.94 -7.36 -4.66
C GLY A 54 5.42 -7.16 -4.95
N THR A 55 5.94 -7.94 -5.89
CA THR A 55 7.34 -7.89 -6.33
C THR A 55 7.45 -7.35 -7.75
N GLN A 56 8.66 -6.98 -8.19
CA GLN A 56 8.91 -6.53 -9.55
C GLN A 56 8.43 -7.52 -10.63
N THR A 57 8.46 -8.82 -10.36
CA THR A 57 8.03 -9.88 -11.29
C THR A 57 6.63 -10.43 -11.03
N ALA A 58 5.98 -9.97 -9.94
CA ALA A 58 4.61 -10.35 -9.58
C ALA A 58 3.95 -9.20 -8.82
N GLY A 59 3.59 -8.15 -9.55
CA GLY A 59 3.02 -6.92 -9.01
C GLY A 59 1.50 -6.87 -9.16
N LEU A 60 0.86 -6.11 -8.27
CA LEU A 60 -0.53 -5.70 -8.38
C LEU A 60 -0.65 -4.18 -8.30
N MET A 61 -1.55 -3.64 -9.12
CA MET A 61 -2.10 -2.29 -9.01
C MET A 61 -3.60 -2.39 -8.78
N VAL A 62 -4.13 -1.69 -7.79
CA VAL A 62 -5.52 -1.83 -7.33
C VAL A 62 -6.20 -0.46 -7.29
N GLY A 63 -7.32 -0.33 -7.98
CA GLY A 63 -8.11 0.89 -8.00
C GLY A 63 -7.41 2.03 -8.74
N GLY A 64 -7.51 3.24 -8.18
CA GLY A 64 -6.92 4.45 -8.75
C GLY A 64 -7.89 5.30 -9.53
N ALA A 65 -7.38 6.37 -10.15
CA ALA A 65 -8.14 7.24 -11.01
C ALA A 65 -7.41 7.41 -12.35
N GLY A 66 -8.18 7.42 -13.41
CA GLY A 66 -7.73 7.67 -14.77
C GLY A 66 -8.69 8.61 -15.51
N PRO A 67 -8.57 8.75 -16.85
CA PRO A 67 -9.43 9.63 -17.63
C PRO A 67 -10.93 9.35 -17.49
N GLY A 68 -11.31 8.12 -17.17
CA GLY A 68 -12.69 7.70 -16.90
C GLY A 68 -13.18 7.91 -15.47
N GLY A 69 -12.36 8.48 -14.60
CA GLY A 69 -12.66 8.64 -13.18
C GLY A 69 -12.06 7.54 -12.31
N ARG A 70 -12.68 7.28 -11.14
CA ARG A 70 -12.22 6.22 -10.22
C ARG A 70 -12.48 4.84 -10.79
N SER A 71 -11.57 3.93 -10.46
CA SER A 71 -11.56 2.55 -10.96
C SER A 71 -11.68 1.55 -9.81
N ASN A 72 -12.17 0.37 -10.11
CA ASN A 72 -12.11 -0.82 -9.27
C ASN A 72 -11.21 -1.91 -9.87
N LEU A 73 -10.49 -1.60 -10.92
CA LEU A 73 -9.63 -2.55 -11.62
C LEU A 73 -8.53 -3.08 -10.70
N THR A 74 -8.18 -4.33 -10.96
CA THR A 74 -6.97 -4.96 -10.42
C THR A 74 -6.11 -5.37 -11.61
N LEU A 75 -4.99 -4.71 -11.77
CA LEU A 75 -4.02 -5.04 -12.81
C LEU A 75 -2.88 -5.85 -12.20
N SER A 76 -2.40 -6.86 -12.92
CA SER A 76 -1.25 -7.67 -12.54
C SER A 76 -0.07 -7.44 -13.48
N TYR A 77 1.13 -7.47 -12.91
CA TYR A 77 2.40 -7.42 -13.63
C TYR A 77 3.12 -8.76 -13.50
N ASN A 78 3.60 -9.30 -14.61
CA ASN A 78 4.28 -10.60 -14.66
C ASN A 78 5.81 -10.52 -14.84
N GLY A 79 6.38 -9.34 -14.64
CA GLY A 79 7.81 -9.06 -14.90
C GLY A 79 8.09 -8.56 -16.33
N THR A 80 7.06 -8.40 -17.17
CA THR A 80 7.22 -7.92 -18.55
C THR A 80 6.06 -7.04 -18.99
N SER A 81 4.84 -7.38 -18.60
CA SER A 81 3.63 -6.68 -19.05
C SER A 81 2.56 -6.63 -18.00
N TRP A 82 1.74 -5.61 -18.09
CA TRP A 82 0.52 -5.43 -17.28
C TRP A 82 -0.68 -6.05 -18.00
N SER A 83 -1.54 -6.69 -17.23
CA SER A 83 -2.82 -7.22 -17.70
C SER A 83 -3.92 -6.99 -16.67
N ASP A 84 -5.16 -6.81 -17.14
CA ASP A 84 -6.34 -6.83 -16.30
C ASP A 84 -6.56 -8.26 -15.80
N THR A 85 -6.70 -8.42 -14.49
CA THR A 85 -6.96 -9.74 -13.88
C THR A 85 -8.40 -10.19 -14.09
N GLY A 86 -9.32 -9.30 -14.45
CA GLY A 86 -10.76 -9.55 -14.45
C GLY A 86 -11.38 -9.63 -13.04
N HIS A 87 -10.57 -9.50 -12.00
CA HIS A 87 -10.98 -9.61 -10.59
C HIS A 87 -10.95 -8.24 -9.92
N ASN A 88 -12.03 -7.52 -10.01
CA ASN A 88 -12.13 -6.14 -9.56
C ASN A 88 -12.52 -6.06 -8.07
N THR A 89 -12.07 -4.99 -7.40
CA THR A 89 -12.54 -4.69 -6.05
C THR A 89 -14.06 -4.45 -6.03
N PRO A 90 -14.75 -4.73 -4.89
CA PRO A 90 -16.21 -4.57 -4.79
C PRO A 90 -16.72 -3.16 -5.08
N ALA A 91 -15.88 -2.15 -4.98
CA ALA A 91 -16.24 -0.76 -5.24
C ALA A 91 -15.10 0.01 -5.92
N VAL A 92 -15.45 1.00 -6.76
CA VAL A 92 -14.49 1.95 -7.31
C VAL A 92 -13.86 2.78 -6.18
N GLN A 93 -12.54 2.94 -6.24
CA GLN A 93 -11.79 3.64 -5.21
C GLN A 93 -10.51 4.27 -5.78
N ASP A 94 -10.13 5.41 -5.22
CA ASP A 94 -8.82 6.02 -5.42
C ASP A 94 -8.16 6.30 -4.06
N ARG A 95 -6.86 6.55 -4.05
CA ARG A 95 -6.07 6.87 -2.84
C ARG A 95 -6.10 5.76 -1.78
N ASN A 96 -6.38 4.55 -2.21
CA ASN A 96 -6.30 3.35 -1.37
C ASN A 96 -4.86 2.94 -1.12
N GLY A 97 -4.64 2.28 0.02
CA GLY A 97 -3.42 1.54 0.29
C GLY A 97 -3.50 0.12 -0.25
N ALA A 98 -2.35 -0.52 -0.44
CA ALA A 98 -2.27 -1.95 -0.68
C ALA A 98 -0.97 -2.52 -0.09
N THR A 99 -1.00 -3.78 0.33
CA THR A 99 0.13 -4.51 0.90
C THR A 99 -0.02 -6.03 0.69
N GLY A 100 1.06 -6.77 0.88
CA GLY A 100 1.11 -8.22 0.72
C GLY A 100 1.54 -8.69 -0.68
N PRO A 101 1.75 -9.98 -0.87
CA PRO A 101 2.10 -10.54 -2.17
C PRO A 101 0.91 -10.47 -3.15
N ALA A 102 1.18 -10.52 -4.46
CA ALA A 102 0.16 -10.49 -5.50
C ALA A 102 -0.88 -11.62 -5.41
N SER A 103 -0.56 -12.70 -4.73
CA SER A 103 -1.47 -13.84 -4.49
C SER A 103 -2.28 -13.74 -3.20
N ALA A 104 -1.96 -12.78 -2.31
CA ALA A 104 -2.62 -12.63 -1.01
C ALA A 104 -2.50 -11.17 -0.53
N ALA A 105 -3.17 -10.25 -1.23
CA ALA A 105 -3.05 -8.83 -1.00
C ALA A 105 -4.19 -8.28 -0.12
N LEU A 106 -3.86 -7.28 0.69
CA LEU A 106 -4.82 -6.45 1.41
C LEU A 106 -4.88 -5.07 0.73
N SER A 107 -6.06 -4.58 0.45
CA SER A 107 -6.26 -3.21 -0.03
C SER A 107 -7.42 -2.54 0.68
N GLY A 108 -7.27 -1.25 1.00
CA GLY A 108 -8.36 -0.56 1.67
C GLY A 108 -8.14 0.92 1.92
N GLY A 109 -9.12 1.51 2.58
CA GLY A 109 -9.24 2.95 2.66
C GLY A 109 -9.51 3.58 1.29
N GLY A 110 -9.11 4.83 1.15
CA GLY A 110 -9.33 5.54 -0.11
C GLY A 110 -10.60 6.38 -0.11
N ARG A 111 -10.97 6.87 -1.28
CA ARG A 111 -12.21 7.62 -1.48
C ARG A 111 -13.11 6.86 -2.43
N LYS A 112 -14.39 6.82 -2.14
CA LYS A 112 -15.44 6.20 -2.97
C LYS A 112 -16.42 7.24 -3.51
N GLY A 113 -17.14 6.88 -4.59
CA GLY A 113 -18.12 7.74 -5.24
C GLY A 113 -17.53 8.51 -6.44
N PRO A 114 -18.31 9.37 -7.07
CA PRO A 114 -17.89 10.11 -8.26
C PRO A 114 -16.69 11.02 -8.00
N ALA A 115 -15.76 11.10 -8.97
CA ALA A 115 -14.71 12.12 -8.96
C ALA A 115 -15.28 13.51 -9.31
N PRO A 116 -14.68 14.61 -8.83
CA PRO A 116 -13.51 14.71 -7.95
C PRO A 116 -13.83 14.55 -6.45
N SER A 117 -15.10 14.77 -6.05
CA SER A 117 -15.55 14.72 -4.67
C SER A 117 -15.89 13.27 -4.29
N GLY A 118 -15.15 12.66 -3.40
CA GLY A 118 -15.48 11.33 -2.87
C GLY A 118 -15.29 11.28 -1.36
N ALA A 119 -16.17 10.55 -0.69
CA ALA A 119 -16.08 10.37 0.75
C ALA A 119 -14.94 9.41 1.11
N PRO A 120 -14.15 9.71 2.16
CA PRO A 120 -13.24 8.74 2.73
C PRO A 120 -13.97 7.45 3.12
N THR A 121 -13.31 6.31 2.96
CA THR A 121 -13.88 5.01 3.33
C THR A 121 -12.99 4.27 4.30
N ASN A 122 -13.57 3.39 5.09
CA ASN A 122 -12.88 2.46 5.95
C ASN A 122 -13.01 1.00 5.46
N ASN A 123 -13.50 0.80 4.25
CA ASN A 123 -13.62 -0.53 3.66
C ASN A 123 -12.24 -1.09 3.35
N PHE A 124 -12.04 -2.35 3.73
CA PHE A 124 -10.86 -3.12 3.42
C PHE A 124 -11.25 -4.43 2.76
N ASN A 125 -10.42 -4.89 1.84
CA ASN A 125 -10.67 -6.07 1.04
C ASN A 125 -9.41 -6.93 0.97
N TYR A 126 -9.59 -8.23 1.04
CA TYR A 126 -8.57 -9.25 0.86
C TYR A 126 -8.67 -9.87 -0.53
N TYR A 127 -7.55 -10.00 -1.20
CA TYR A 127 -7.38 -10.70 -2.47
C TYR A 127 -6.67 -12.03 -2.26
N ASN A 128 -7.29 -13.13 -2.68
CA ASN A 128 -6.73 -14.47 -2.54
C ASN A 128 -6.02 -14.99 -3.80
N GLY A 129 -5.67 -14.10 -4.72
CA GLY A 129 -5.12 -14.45 -6.03
C GLY A 129 -6.15 -14.61 -7.14
N SER A 130 -7.44 -14.66 -6.80
CA SER A 130 -8.54 -14.86 -7.76
C SER A 130 -9.72 -13.96 -7.50
N THR A 131 -10.03 -13.66 -6.24
CA THR A 131 -11.22 -12.88 -5.87
C THR A 131 -10.93 -11.91 -4.74
N TRP A 132 -11.65 -10.80 -4.73
CA TRP A 132 -11.67 -9.86 -3.62
C TRP A 132 -12.83 -10.17 -2.68
N THR A 133 -12.53 -10.24 -1.39
CA THR A 133 -13.52 -10.42 -0.32
C THR A 133 -13.42 -9.26 0.64
N SER A 134 -14.56 -8.63 0.98
CA SER A 134 -14.59 -7.60 2.02
C SER A 134 -14.32 -8.21 3.39
N ILE A 135 -13.48 -7.55 4.16
CA ILE A 135 -13.14 -7.93 5.53
C ILE A 135 -13.70 -6.90 6.52
N THR A 136 -13.45 -7.09 7.80
CA THR A 136 -13.81 -6.14 8.86
C THR A 136 -13.30 -4.74 8.54
N ASN A 137 -14.18 -3.75 8.62
CA ASN A 137 -13.84 -2.37 8.35
C ASN A 137 -12.75 -1.84 9.29
N TYR A 138 -11.86 -1.01 8.76
CA TYR A 138 -10.88 -0.30 9.57
C TYR A 138 -11.58 0.64 10.58
N PRO A 139 -11.03 0.89 11.77
CA PRO A 139 -11.70 1.69 12.80
C PRO A 139 -12.07 3.11 12.36
N THR A 140 -11.32 3.70 11.44
CA THR A 140 -11.56 5.07 10.97
C THR A 140 -11.61 5.16 9.45
N SER A 141 -12.47 6.02 8.91
CA SER A 141 -12.48 6.31 7.47
C SER A 141 -11.33 7.22 7.10
N GLY A 142 -10.65 6.91 6.00
CA GLY A 142 -9.52 7.69 5.52
C GLY A 142 -9.01 7.24 4.16
N TYR A 143 -7.98 7.93 3.68
CA TYR A 143 -7.26 7.59 2.45
C TYR A 143 -5.77 7.90 2.58
N HIS A 144 -4.95 7.40 1.65
CA HIS A 144 -3.49 7.46 1.73
C HIS A 144 -2.91 6.79 2.98
N PHE A 145 -3.54 5.71 3.44
CA PHE A 145 -2.98 4.90 4.52
C PHE A 145 -1.65 4.29 4.12
N HIS A 146 -0.71 4.28 5.05
CA HIS A 146 0.49 3.49 4.98
C HIS A 146 0.16 2.08 5.42
N MET A 147 0.47 1.11 4.57
CA MET A 147 0.15 -0.29 4.83
C MET A 147 1.39 -1.15 4.61
N GLN A 148 1.65 -2.06 5.53
CA GLN A 148 2.85 -2.89 5.52
C GLN A 148 2.60 -4.23 6.18
N GLY A 149 3.18 -5.28 5.63
CA GLY A 149 3.04 -6.66 6.11
C GLY A 149 2.14 -7.53 5.24
N PRO A 150 2.17 -8.85 5.44
CA PRO A 150 1.27 -9.80 4.79
C PRO A 150 -0.15 -9.68 5.33
N PHE A 151 -1.12 -10.30 4.66
CA PHE A 151 -2.54 -10.26 5.07
C PHE A 151 -2.78 -10.63 6.54
N THR A 152 -2.04 -11.58 7.07
CA THR A 152 -2.21 -12.08 8.45
C THR A 152 -1.42 -11.31 9.50
N ASP A 153 -0.64 -10.31 9.09
CA ASP A 153 0.20 -9.52 9.99
C ASP A 153 0.50 -8.16 9.33
N THR A 154 -0.53 -7.32 9.22
CA THR A 154 -0.44 -6.00 8.58
C THR A 154 -0.53 -4.89 9.60
N ILE A 155 0.34 -3.88 9.49
CA ILE A 155 0.14 -2.59 10.14
C ILE A 155 -0.41 -1.58 9.14
N VAL A 156 -1.41 -0.82 9.58
CA VAL A 156 -2.01 0.31 8.85
C VAL A 156 -1.88 1.56 9.70
N SER A 157 -1.32 2.61 9.14
CA SER A 157 -1.04 3.84 9.92
C SER A 157 -1.25 5.11 9.11
N GLY A 158 -1.40 6.24 9.81
CA GLY A 158 -1.50 7.58 9.26
C GLY A 158 -2.69 7.79 8.34
N GLY A 159 -2.44 8.47 7.22
CA GLY A 159 -3.45 8.77 6.22
C GLY A 159 -4.10 10.15 6.41
N PHE A 160 -5.14 10.39 5.63
CA PHE A 160 -5.92 11.62 5.68
C PHE A 160 -7.39 11.30 6.01
N PRO A 161 -8.07 12.04 6.91
CA PRO A 161 -7.58 13.21 7.65
C PRO A 161 -6.31 12.91 8.45
N LEU A 162 -5.43 13.91 8.53
CA LEU A 162 -4.13 13.76 9.18
C LEU A 162 -4.26 13.21 10.61
N ASN A 163 -3.59 12.12 10.89
CA ASN A 163 -3.59 11.50 12.21
C ASN A 163 -2.32 10.67 12.45
N THR A 164 -2.09 10.32 13.71
CA THR A 164 -0.97 9.49 14.16
C THR A 164 -1.40 8.04 14.43
N ASN A 165 -2.65 7.70 14.18
CA ASN A 165 -3.19 6.39 14.53
C ASN A 165 -2.51 5.28 13.74
N ALA A 166 -2.36 4.15 14.42
CA ALA A 166 -1.95 2.91 13.81
C ALA A 166 -2.74 1.73 14.37
N ASN A 167 -2.97 0.73 13.54
CA ASN A 167 -3.66 -0.48 13.95
C ASN A 167 -3.02 -1.69 13.26
N TRP A 168 -2.98 -2.80 13.98
CA TRP A 168 -2.62 -4.10 13.44
C TRP A 168 -3.83 -4.87 12.98
N TRP A 169 -3.64 -5.60 11.92
CA TRP A 169 -4.55 -6.61 11.40
C TRP A 169 -3.90 -7.98 11.52
N ASP A 170 -4.57 -8.91 12.19
CA ASP A 170 -4.08 -10.28 12.43
C ASP A 170 -4.66 -11.34 11.46
N GLY A 171 -5.32 -10.90 10.40
CA GLY A 171 -6.07 -11.76 9.47
C GLY A 171 -7.55 -11.89 9.82
N THR A 172 -7.99 -11.39 10.99
CA THR A 172 -9.36 -11.54 11.50
C THR A 172 -9.92 -10.26 12.09
N SER A 173 -9.11 -9.52 12.85
CA SER A 173 -9.53 -8.35 13.62
C SER A 173 -8.48 -7.24 13.62
N TRP A 174 -8.95 -6.01 13.88
CA TRP A 174 -8.11 -4.84 14.08
C TRP A 174 -7.84 -4.63 15.57
N THR A 175 -6.57 -4.41 15.91
CA THR A 175 -6.15 -4.01 17.26
C THR A 175 -5.35 -2.71 17.21
N THR A 176 -5.47 -1.86 18.22
CA THR A 176 -4.73 -0.60 18.27
C THR A 176 -3.26 -0.85 18.46
N ALA A 177 -2.45 -0.24 17.59
CA ALA A 177 -1.00 -0.20 17.69
C ALA A 177 -0.53 1.10 18.36
N PRO A 178 0.72 1.20 18.83
CA PRO A 178 1.28 2.46 19.28
C PRO A 178 1.17 3.54 18.20
N SER A 179 0.77 4.74 18.60
CA SER A 179 0.64 5.86 17.66
C SER A 179 2.01 6.32 17.15
N MET A 180 2.04 6.82 15.94
CA MET A 180 3.19 7.56 15.41
C MET A 180 3.40 8.86 16.20
N SER A 181 4.63 9.37 16.20
CA SER A 181 4.94 10.65 16.87
C SER A 181 4.44 11.84 16.07
N ASN A 182 4.33 11.70 14.75
CA ASN A 182 3.91 12.76 13.85
C ASN A 182 2.81 12.30 12.88
N ASN A 183 2.04 13.26 12.38
CA ASN A 183 1.06 12.99 11.35
C ASN A 183 1.76 12.70 10.01
N HIS A 184 1.48 11.55 9.45
CA HIS A 184 1.91 11.20 8.10
C HIS A 184 0.67 11.04 7.20
N GLY A 185 0.31 12.13 6.50
CA GLY A 185 -0.64 12.08 5.41
C GLY A 185 0.11 12.08 4.09
N GLN A 186 -0.44 11.68 2.99
CA GLN A 186 0.12 11.70 1.63
C GLN A 186 1.64 11.45 1.50
N ALA A 187 2.29 10.98 2.56
CA ALA A 187 3.71 10.70 2.60
C ALA A 187 4.09 9.61 1.57
N ALA A 188 5.36 9.46 1.37
CA ALA A 188 5.86 8.34 0.56
C ALA A 188 5.24 7.04 1.05
N LYS A 189 4.47 6.42 0.20
CA LYS A 189 3.86 5.13 0.49
C LYS A 189 5.01 4.13 0.61
N ALA A 190 5.37 3.76 1.84
CA ALA A 190 6.15 2.56 2.04
C ALA A 190 5.25 1.40 1.65
N ASN A 191 5.29 1.01 0.39
CA ASN A 191 4.59 -0.18 -0.07
C ASN A 191 5.38 -1.37 0.40
N SER A 192 4.76 -2.20 1.21
CA SER A 192 5.39 -3.42 1.63
C SER A 192 5.57 -4.35 0.44
N THR A 193 6.77 -4.81 0.33
CA THR A 193 7.11 -5.96 -0.49
C THR A 193 6.54 -7.23 0.11
N ALA A 194 6.32 -8.22 -0.72
CA ALA A 194 6.14 -9.58 -0.25
C ALA A 194 7.30 -9.96 0.68
N GLY A 195 7.01 -10.24 1.92
CA GLY A 195 8.00 -10.64 2.93
C GLY A 195 8.33 -9.61 4.01
N ALA A 196 7.89 -8.35 3.88
CA ALA A 196 7.94 -7.43 5.01
C ALA A 196 6.96 -7.87 6.11
N THR A 197 7.35 -7.72 7.36
CA THR A 197 6.48 -7.96 8.53
C THR A 197 5.95 -6.64 9.06
N SER A 198 4.87 -6.68 9.84
CA SER A 198 4.35 -5.48 10.51
C SER A 198 5.35 -4.87 11.49
N GLY A 199 6.31 -5.66 11.97
CA GLY A 199 7.31 -5.26 12.95
C GLY A 199 8.50 -4.47 12.42
N ASP A 200 8.73 -4.45 11.10
CA ASP A 200 9.88 -3.78 10.45
C ASP A 200 9.46 -2.63 9.54
N GLY A 201 8.36 -1.99 9.87
CA GLY A 201 7.78 -0.93 9.08
C GLY A 201 8.44 0.43 9.26
N PHE A 202 8.44 1.25 8.21
CA PHE A 202 8.78 2.65 8.34
C PHE A 202 7.85 3.53 7.51
N VAL A 203 7.73 4.79 7.93
CA VAL A 203 7.02 5.86 7.21
C VAL A 203 7.99 7.03 7.04
N ALA A 204 8.05 7.61 5.87
CA ALA A 204 8.96 8.70 5.58
C ALA A 204 8.23 9.89 4.94
N GLY A 205 8.57 11.09 5.39
CA GLY A 205 7.98 12.33 4.91
C GLY A 205 6.54 12.54 5.35
N ALA A 206 5.96 13.64 4.97
CA ALA A 206 4.53 13.94 5.14
C ALA A 206 4.12 15.20 4.37
N ASP A 207 2.84 15.30 4.04
CA ASP A 207 2.17 16.50 3.54
C ASP A 207 1.10 16.93 4.58
N PRO A 208 0.84 18.26 4.81
CA PRO A 208 1.14 19.34 3.89
C PRO A 208 2.36 20.22 4.26
N SER A 209 3.18 19.89 5.19
CA SER A 209 4.11 20.88 5.76
C SER A 209 5.61 20.60 5.60
N GLY A 210 5.99 19.76 4.63
CA GLY A 210 7.41 19.51 4.40
C GLY A 210 8.11 18.77 5.54
N PHE A 211 7.38 17.95 6.31
CA PHE A 211 7.98 17.06 7.29
C PHE A 211 8.91 16.08 6.58
N ASN A 212 10.18 16.10 6.94
CA ASN A 212 11.23 15.29 6.34
C ASN A 212 11.72 14.17 7.27
N GLY A 213 10.98 13.91 8.35
CA GLY A 213 11.30 12.86 9.30
C GLY A 213 10.91 11.47 8.78
N THR A 214 11.56 10.48 9.37
CA THR A 214 11.22 9.07 9.19
C THR A 214 10.89 8.49 10.54
N GLU A 215 9.81 7.73 10.62
CA GLU A 215 9.47 6.94 11.79
C GLU A 215 9.58 5.47 11.46
N HIS A 216 10.18 4.72 12.36
CA HIS A 216 10.40 3.29 12.19
C HIS A 216 9.60 2.51 13.23
N TRP A 217 8.94 1.46 12.76
CA TRP A 217 8.15 0.57 13.59
C TRP A 217 9.02 -0.56 14.11
N ASN A 218 9.37 -0.49 15.40
CA ASN A 218 10.20 -1.49 16.08
C ASN A 218 9.37 -2.35 17.05
N SER A 219 8.07 -2.43 16.91
CA SER A 219 7.32 -3.33 17.77
C SER A 219 7.60 -4.76 17.35
N ALA A 220 8.05 -5.54 18.32
CA ALA A 220 8.04 -6.98 18.16
C ALA A 220 6.64 -7.42 17.72
N PRO A 221 6.53 -8.26 16.69
CA PRO A 221 5.26 -8.76 16.23
C PRO A 221 4.47 -9.33 17.41
N SER A 222 3.16 -9.12 17.42
CA SER A 222 2.24 -9.59 18.47
C SER A 222 2.22 -11.10 18.70
N VAL A 223 2.99 -11.85 17.96
CA VAL A 223 3.25 -13.29 18.14
C VAL A 223 4.17 -13.63 19.32
N PHE A 224 4.56 -12.67 20.15
CA PHE A 224 5.26 -12.96 21.42
C PHE A 224 4.39 -13.67 22.48
N ASN A 225 3.22 -14.14 22.13
CA ASN A 225 2.44 -15.04 23.01
C ASN A 225 2.98 -16.47 23.11
N GLN A 226 4.09 -16.78 22.48
CA GLN A 226 4.84 -18.02 22.75
C GLN A 226 6.20 -17.71 23.35
N ILE A 227 6.19 -17.16 24.56
CA ILE A 227 7.34 -17.31 25.45
C ILE A 227 7.37 -18.79 25.83
N HIS A 228 8.22 -19.56 25.18
CA HIS A 228 8.58 -20.87 25.71
C HIS A 228 9.25 -20.64 27.06
N GLU A 229 8.71 -21.23 28.12
CA GLU A 229 9.33 -21.20 29.45
C GLU A 229 10.82 -21.54 29.34
N GLY A 230 11.67 -20.61 29.75
CA GLY A 230 13.12 -20.76 29.70
C GLY A 230 13.88 -19.90 28.70
N GLN A 231 13.24 -19.09 27.89
CA GLN A 231 13.93 -18.08 27.06
C GLN A 231 14.17 -16.78 27.84
N LEU A 232 15.46 -16.50 28.09
CA LEU A 232 15.90 -15.20 28.60
C LEU A 232 16.24 -14.29 27.42
N PHE A 233 15.51 -13.20 27.30
CA PHE A 233 15.84 -12.14 26.33
C PHE A 233 16.79 -11.15 26.99
N PHE A 234 18.01 -11.03 26.48
CA PHE A 234 18.89 -9.93 26.82
C PHE A 234 18.58 -8.75 25.90
N ASN A 235 18.10 -7.67 26.49
CA ASN A 235 18.05 -6.40 25.79
C ASN A 235 19.49 -5.84 25.74
N SER A 236 20.13 -5.88 24.58
CA SER A 236 21.49 -5.39 24.37
C SER A 236 21.53 -3.89 24.07
N THR A 237 20.65 -3.09 24.63
CA THR A 237 20.77 -1.63 24.63
C THR A 237 21.57 -1.20 25.85
N THR A 238 22.88 -1.16 25.70
CA THR A 238 23.81 -0.28 26.43
C THR A 238 24.67 0.42 25.39
#